data_a9ec45f966e5b580aa82aec48483de2b
#
_entry.id   a9ec45f966e5b580aa82aec48483de2b
#
_cell.length_a   1.000
_cell.length_b   1.000
_cell.length_c   1.000
_cell.angle_alpha   90.00
_cell.angle_beta   90.00
_cell.angle_gamma   90.00
#
_symmetry.space_group_name_H-M   'P 1'
#
loop_
_entity.id
_entity.type
_entity.pdbx_description
1 polymer ?
#
loop_
_entity_poly.entity_id
_entity_poly.type
_entity_poly.pdbx_seq_one_letter_code
_entity_poly.pdbx_strand_id
1 'polypeptide(L)'
;MISVIIPAYNAAGTIRRCIQSVLEQTYTEWEMIIVDDGSKDDTLGICQSYDDSRIRVLHKENGGVSSARNMGLNLAQGDYIAFIDSDDFIETDYLQHLSHGLGYDIVITGFYYGAVPEASCFKLQLSDKQKVSQELSKLINADQLCFPWGRLFKRSILETYQIRFDEQMRFAEDNVFNWEFLCHAESIYIDSTQKDYHKSSDEGGSGYNLSFEEMEYIDSRLFKLANKLEGYYNVQLNLEVKQLMHVLFLKDMLQLTASKWFDYYKKYHPTGTKNEGYNFIMQTIYYMTLIDVSKVNRKQKRVQSLSRLSKFMDCPWRLFYYADMKTKYLIPFIKLRLFKVVLVLIDKIFK
;
A
#
# COMPACT_ATOMS: atom_id res chain seq x y z
N MET A 1 6.87 6.68 24.92
CA MET A 1 6.07 7.76 24.31
C MET A 1 5.85 7.46 22.83
N ILE A 2 4.67 7.83 22.27
CA ILE A 2 4.32 7.65 20.85
C ILE A 2 4.26 9.02 20.18
N SER A 3 4.96 9.21 19.05
CA SER A 3 4.78 10.39 18.19
C SER A 3 3.75 10.09 17.12
N VAL A 4 2.64 10.83 17.14
CA VAL A 4 1.58 10.76 16.13
C VAL A 4 1.85 11.83 15.08
N ILE A 5 2.10 11.41 13.83
CA ILE A 5 2.41 12.30 12.70
C ILE A 5 1.20 12.39 11.79
N ILE A 6 0.72 13.62 11.55
CA ILE A 6 -0.44 13.91 10.72
C ILE A 6 -0.02 14.82 9.57
N PRO A 7 0.17 14.30 8.35
CA PRO A 7 0.33 15.14 7.16
C PRO A 7 -1.02 15.74 6.79
N ALA A 8 -1.08 17.04 6.53
CA ALA A 8 -2.32 17.73 6.19
C ALA A 8 -2.14 18.62 4.95
N TYR A 9 -3.06 18.51 4.00
CA TYR A 9 -3.14 19.38 2.84
C TYR A 9 -4.59 19.55 2.38
N ASN A 10 -5.09 20.80 2.44
CA ASN A 10 -6.49 21.15 2.10
C ASN A 10 -7.51 20.24 2.83
N ALA A 11 -7.33 20.07 4.12
CA ALA A 11 -8.10 19.17 4.99
C ALA A 11 -9.04 19.90 5.97
N ALA A 12 -9.42 21.17 5.69
CA ALA A 12 -10.26 21.97 6.59
C ALA A 12 -11.56 21.29 6.99
N GLY A 13 -12.13 20.43 6.11
CA GLY A 13 -13.35 19.69 6.39
C GLY A 13 -13.20 18.49 7.33
N THR A 14 -12.00 17.97 7.51
CA THR A 14 -11.76 16.68 8.21
C THR A 14 -10.77 16.78 9.36
N ILE A 15 -9.79 17.66 9.27
CA ILE A 15 -8.66 17.76 10.21
C ILE A 15 -9.11 17.96 11.66
N ARG A 16 -10.22 18.66 11.90
CA ARG A 16 -10.75 18.86 13.25
C ARG A 16 -11.14 17.53 13.90
N ARG A 17 -11.82 16.65 13.17
CA ARG A 17 -12.20 15.32 13.63
C ARG A 17 -10.96 14.47 13.90
N CYS A 18 -9.97 14.53 13.02
CA CYS A 18 -8.71 13.81 13.16
C CYS A 18 -7.97 14.23 14.44
N ILE A 19 -7.75 15.54 14.66
CA ILE A 19 -7.08 16.06 15.87
C ILE A 19 -7.86 15.66 17.12
N GLN A 20 -9.19 15.83 17.11
CA GLN A 20 -10.03 15.53 18.26
C GLN A 20 -9.92 14.04 18.66
N SER A 21 -9.89 13.14 17.71
CA SER A 21 -9.75 11.70 17.97
C SER A 21 -8.42 11.33 18.64
N VAL A 22 -7.34 12.10 18.40
CA VAL A 22 -6.06 11.93 19.11
C VAL A 22 -6.09 12.56 20.50
N LEU A 23 -6.74 13.69 20.66
CA LEU A 23 -6.88 14.35 21.98
C LEU A 23 -7.69 13.50 22.97
N GLU A 24 -8.65 12.72 22.47
CA GLU A 24 -9.54 11.86 23.25
C GLU A 24 -8.95 10.48 23.60
N GLN A 25 -7.68 10.24 23.25
CA GLN A 25 -7.04 8.94 23.53
C GLN A 25 -6.89 8.65 25.02
N THR A 26 -7.23 7.43 25.42
CA THR A 26 -7.04 6.94 26.79
C THR A 26 -5.57 6.75 27.18
N TYR A 27 -4.73 6.38 26.22
CA TYR A 27 -3.28 6.37 26.37
C TYR A 27 -2.72 7.80 26.31
N THR A 28 -2.02 8.27 27.32
CA THR A 28 -1.65 9.69 27.48
C THR A 28 -0.22 10.03 27.11
N GLU A 29 0.66 9.02 26.95
CA GLU A 29 2.09 9.22 26.67
C GLU A 29 2.35 9.39 25.15
N TRP A 30 1.81 10.47 24.58
CA TRP A 30 1.96 10.81 23.16
C TRP A 30 2.28 12.29 22.93
N GLU A 31 2.89 12.58 21.80
CA GLU A 31 2.94 13.89 21.15
C GLU A 31 2.28 13.83 19.78
N MET A 32 1.74 14.93 19.29
CA MET A 32 1.13 15.07 17.97
C MET A 32 1.89 16.09 17.14
N ILE A 33 2.34 15.69 15.96
CA ILE A 33 3.07 16.54 15.02
C ILE A 33 2.22 16.67 13.76
N ILE A 34 1.60 17.84 13.57
CA ILE A 34 0.79 18.14 12.39
C ILE A 34 1.67 18.92 11.42
N VAL A 35 1.78 18.41 10.19
CA VAL A 35 2.55 19.09 9.14
C VAL A 35 1.61 19.53 8.04
N ASP A 36 1.32 20.83 8.01
CA ASP A 36 0.55 21.45 6.93
C ASP A 36 1.46 21.64 5.71
N ASP A 37 1.16 20.92 4.65
CA ASP A 37 1.92 20.87 3.40
C ASP A 37 1.48 21.97 2.42
N GLY A 38 1.39 23.21 2.88
CA GLY A 38 1.06 24.37 2.06
C GLY A 38 -0.42 24.45 1.69
N SER A 39 -1.32 24.17 2.61
CA SER A 39 -2.76 24.27 2.40
C SER A 39 -3.19 25.66 1.93
N LYS A 40 -4.23 25.69 1.10
CA LYS A 40 -4.82 26.92 0.56
C LYS A 40 -6.19 27.24 1.17
N ASP A 41 -6.71 26.31 1.96
CA ASP A 41 -7.93 26.46 2.77
C ASP A 41 -7.58 26.78 4.24
N ASP A 42 -8.55 26.72 5.14
CA ASP A 42 -8.34 27.07 6.56
C ASP A 42 -7.68 25.93 7.39
N THR A 43 -7.08 24.93 6.76
CA THR A 43 -6.45 23.80 7.47
C THR A 43 -5.44 24.27 8.51
N LEU A 44 -4.51 25.16 8.13
CA LEU A 44 -3.49 25.67 9.02
C LEU A 44 -4.08 26.45 10.21
N GLY A 45 -5.06 27.33 9.93
CA GLY A 45 -5.75 28.09 10.98
C GLY A 45 -6.46 27.18 11.99
N ILE A 46 -7.11 26.13 11.51
CA ILE A 46 -7.75 25.12 12.36
C ILE A 46 -6.69 24.42 13.24
N CYS A 47 -5.58 23.94 12.66
CA CYS A 47 -4.54 23.27 13.41
C CYS A 47 -3.94 24.15 14.51
N GLN A 48 -3.68 25.43 14.21
CA GLN A 48 -3.10 26.40 15.14
C GLN A 48 -4.09 26.87 16.23
N SER A 49 -5.38 26.59 16.10
CA SER A 49 -6.39 26.95 17.10
C SER A 49 -6.37 26.06 18.35
N TYR A 50 -5.62 24.96 18.36
CA TYR A 50 -5.51 24.06 19.51
C TYR A 50 -4.38 24.52 20.44
N ASP A 51 -4.70 24.71 21.72
CA ASP A 51 -3.75 25.06 22.78
C ASP A 51 -3.49 23.87 23.69
N ASP A 52 -2.67 22.92 23.21
CA ASP A 52 -2.21 21.73 23.96
C ASP A 52 -0.68 21.60 23.74
N SER A 53 0.07 21.54 24.82
CA SER A 53 1.54 21.49 24.78
C SER A 53 2.11 20.24 24.10
N ARG A 54 1.30 19.21 23.92
CA ARG A 54 1.67 17.99 23.22
C ARG A 54 1.52 18.10 21.69
N ILE A 55 0.89 19.20 21.21
CA ILE A 55 0.66 19.44 19.77
C ILE A 55 1.72 20.39 19.24
N ARG A 56 2.35 19.99 18.15
CA ARG A 56 3.23 20.85 17.35
C ARG A 56 2.70 20.96 15.93
N VAL A 57 2.43 22.17 15.49
CA VAL A 57 1.96 22.49 14.14
C VAL A 57 3.08 23.11 13.34
N LEU A 58 3.35 22.57 12.18
CA LEU A 58 4.37 23.04 11.24
C LEU A 58 3.70 23.38 9.92
N HIS A 59 4.22 24.41 9.27
CA HIS A 59 3.80 24.79 7.92
C HIS A 59 5.01 24.76 6.98
N LYS A 60 4.81 24.25 5.76
CA LYS A 60 5.84 24.25 4.72
C LYS A 60 5.22 24.50 3.35
N GLU A 61 6.03 24.83 2.37
CA GLU A 61 5.60 24.80 0.96
C GLU A 61 5.22 23.39 0.57
N ASN A 62 4.20 23.27 -0.32
CA ASN A 62 3.71 21.98 -0.75
C ASN A 62 4.82 21.14 -1.42
N GLY A 63 5.08 19.98 -0.86
CA GLY A 63 6.05 19.00 -1.34
C GLY A 63 5.48 17.58 -1.42
N GLY A 64 4.19 17.41 -1.15
CA GLY A 64 3.50 16.11 -1.14
C GLY A 64 3.54 15.41 0.21
N VAL A 65 2.68 14.38 0.34
CA VAL A 65 2.47 13.65 1.59
C VAL A 65 3.75 13.02 2.15
N SER A 66 4.62 12.49 1.29
CA SER A 66 5.94 11.93 1.66
C SER A 66 6.81 12.97 2.35
N SER A 67 6.88 14.18 1.79
CA SER A 67 7.67 15.29 2.34
C SER A 67 7.12 15.75 3.69
N ALA A 68 5.80 15.84 3.83
CA ALA A 68 5.15 16.17 5.10
C ALA A 68 5.41 15.11 6.17
N ARG A 69 5.26 13.82 5.85
CA ARG A 69 5.56 12.72 6.77
C ARG A 69 7.03 12.71 7.19
N ASN A 70 7.97 12.94 6.26
CA ASN A 70 9.41 13.03 6.55
C ASN A 70 9.74 14.19 7.47
N MET A 71 9.12 15.36 7.27
CA MET A 71 9.29 16.48 8.18
C MET A 71 8.81 16.13 9.61
N GLY A 72 7.67 15.44 9.72
CA GLY A 72 7.19 14.94 11.02
C GLY A 72 8.15 13.95 11.66
N LEU A 73 8.69 13.01 10.90
CA LEU A 73 9.69 12.02 11.36
C LEU A 73 10.94 12.69 11.93
N ASN A 74 11.43 13.75 11.27
CA ASN A 74 12.63 14.45 11.72
C ASN A 74 12.45 15.18 13.07
N LEU A 75 11.22 15.44 13.48
CA LEU A 75 10.88 16.18 14.71
C LEU A 75 10.32 15.26 15.81
N ALA A 76 10.03 14.03 15.50
CA ALA A 76 9.49 13.05 16.42
C ALA A 76 10.47 12.72 17.55
N GLN A 77 9.97 12.71 18.79
CA GLN A 77 10.75 12.44 20.00
C GLN A 77 10.35 11.11 20.67
N GLY A 78 9.17 10.57 20.33
CA GLY A 78 8.68 9.30 20.86
C GLY A 78 9.54 8.11 20.45
N ASP A 79 9.48 7.03 21.22
CA ASP A 79 10.17 5.78 20.91
C ASP A 79 9.52 5.04 19.75
N TYR A 80 8.25 5.36 19.51
CA TYR A 80 7.42 4.80 18.45
C TYR A 80 6.75 5.91 17.64
N ILE A 81 6.56 5.61 16.35
CA ILE A 81 5.91 6.50 15.38
C ILE A 81 4.58 5.89 14.95
N ALA A 82 3.50 6.67 15.00
CA ALA A 82 2.22 6.40 14.37
C ALA A 82 1.94 7.43 13.28
N PHE A 83 1.35 7.01 12.16
CA PHE A 83 0.83 7.92 11.14
C PHE A 83 -0.69 7.88 11.15
N ILE A 84 -1.31 9.05 11.01
CA ILE A 84 -2.76 9.20 10.83
C ILE A 84 -2.97 10.18 9.68
N ASP A 85 -3.74 9.79 8.67
CA ASP A 85 -4.07 10.69 7.56
C ASP A 85 -5.10 11.73 8.02
N SER A 86 -5.00 12.97 7.54
CA SER A 86 -5.81 14.12 8.03
C SER A 86 -7.30 14.03 7.74
N ASP A 87 -7.72 13.09 6.89
CA ASP A 87 -9.12 12.79 6.56
C ASP A 87 -9.68 11.58 7.33
N ASP A 88 -8.82 10.88 8.10
CA ASP A 88 -9.15 9.72 8.91
C ASP A 88 -9.41 10.09 10.40
N PHE A 89 -9.81 9.12 11.20
CA PHE A 89 -9.93 9.27 12.65
C PHE A 89 -9.72 7.91 13.35
N ILE A 90 -9.49 7.94 14.65
CA ILE A 90 -9.21 6.77 15.47
C ILE A 90 -10.19 6.67 16.65
N GLU A 91 -10.46 5.43 17.12
CA GLU A 91 -11.22 5.21 18.34
C GLU A 91 -10.42 5.61 19.59
N THR A 92 -11.12 5.88 20.68
CA THR A 92 -10.52 6.39 21.93
C THR A 92 -9.47 5.48 22.55
N ASP A 93 -9.52 4.18 22.30
CA ASP A 93 -8.57 3.19 22.82
C ASP A 93 -7.49 2.77 21.81
N TYR A 94 -7.41 3.41 20.64
CA TYR A 94 -6.46 3.05 19.57
C TYR A 94 -5.01 3.02 20.03
N LEU A 95 -4.51 4.10 20.63
CA LEU A 95 -3.14 4.15 21.12
C LEU A 95 -2.93 3.21 22.31
N GLN A 96 -3.95 2.98 23.14
CA GLN A 96 -3.92 2.00 24.23
C GLN A 96 -3.76 0.57 23.68
N HIS A 97 -4.53 0.19 22.67
CA HIS A 97 -4.42 -1.13 22.05
C HIS A 97 -3.06 -1.32 21.36
N LEU A 98 -2.56 -0.33 20.63
CA LEU A 98 -1.22 -0.35 20.05
C LEU A 98 -0.13 -0.45 21.14
N SER A 99 -0.32 0.17 22.30
CA SER A 99 0.65 0.14 23.41
C SER A 99 0.90 -1.27 23.97
N HIS A 100 -0.03 -2.21 23.79
CA HIS A 100 0.17 -3.62 24.17
C HIS A 100 1.30 -4.30 23.38
N GLY A 101 1.66 -3.78 22.24
CA GLY A 101 2.77 -4.26 21.42
C GLY A 101 4.09 -3.51 21.64
N LEU A 102 4.18 -2.60 22.61
CA LEU A 102 5.44 -1.92 22.90
C LEU A 102 6.54 -2.94 23.27
N GLY A 103 7.71 -2.78 22.69
CA GLY A 103 8.80 -3.77 22.75
C GLY A 103 9.02 -4.49 21.42
N TYR A 104 7.99 -4.63 20.59
CA TYR A 104 8.12 -5.15 19.23
C TYR A 104 8.59 -4.06 18.27
N ASP A 105 9.19 -4.45 17.16
CA ASP A 105 9.71 -3.50 16.17
C ASP A 105 8.60 -2.84 15.36
N ILE A 106 7.53 -3.61 15.05
CA ILE A 106 6.31 -3.11 14.43
C ILE A 106 5.08 -3.65 15.16
N VAL A 107 4.08 -2.78 15.37
CA VAL A 107 2.80 -3.10 15.99
C VAL A 107 1.70 -2.77 15.00
N ILE A 108 0.70 -3.62 14.84
CA ILE A 108 -0.38 -3.47 13.85
C ILE A 108 -1.72 -3.75 14.52
N THR A 109 -2.69 -2.85 14.31
CA THR A 109 -4.11 -3.04 14.66
C THR A 109 -4.97 -3.21 13.41
N GLY A 110 -6.22 -3.65 13.57
CA GLY A 110 -7.21 -3.68 12.50
C GLY A 110 -7.80 -2.30 12.19
N PHE A 111 -8.60 -2.22 11.15
CA PHE A 111 -9.17 -0.97 10.66
C PHE A 111 -10.57 -1.11 10.05
N TYR A 112 -11.23 0.02 9.86
CA TYR A 112 -12.42 0.16 9.04
C TYR A 112 -12.10 0.88 7.73
N TYR A 113 -12.72 0.45 6.65
CA TYR A 113 -12.78 1.19 5.40
C TYR A 113 -14.18 1.80 5.23
N GLY A 114 -14.35 3.06 5.56
CA GLY A 114 -15.66 3.66 5.78
C GLY A 114 -16.39 2.95 6.93
N ALA A 115 -17.60 2.44 6.66
CA ALA A 115 -18.39 1.68 7.63
C ALA A 115 -18.09 0.15 7.62
N VAL A 116 -17.19 -0.31 6.73
CA VAL A 116 -16.91 -1.76 6.56
C VAL A 116 -15.66 -2.12 7.34
N PRO A 117 -15.75 -3.05 8.32
CA PRO A 117 -14.57 -3.51 9.03
C PRO A 117 -13.68 -4.36 8.12
N GLU A 118 -12.38 -4.32 8.38
CA GLU A 118 -11.42 -5.23 7.77
C GLU A 118 -11.86 -6.70 7.92
N ALA A 119 -11.67 -7.49 6.88
CA ALA A 119 -12.08 -8.90 6.87
C ALA A 119 -11.18 -9.81 7.70
N SER A 120 -9.90 -9.44 7.88
CA SER A 120 -8.96 -10.18 8.71
C SER A 120 -9.26 -9.95 10.20
N CYS A 121 -9.16 -11.03 10.99
CA CYS A 121 -9.41 -10.97 12.41
C CYS A 121 -8.49 -12.00 13.10
N PHE A 122 -7.27 -11.59 13.42
CA PHE A 122 -6.28 -12.45 14.06
C PHE A 122 -5.37 -11.71 15.01
N LYS A 123 -4.77 -12.46 15.92
CA LYS A 123 -3.74 -11.98 16.84
C LYS A 123 -2.46 -12.77 16.63
N LEU A 124 -1.35 -12.08 16.48
CA LEU A 124 -0.05 -12.68 16.17
C LEU A 124 1.06 -11.95 16.92
N GLN A 125 1.94 -12.72 17.55
CA GLN A 125 3.10 -12.20 18.25
C GLN A 125 4.35 -12.95 17.79
N LEU A 126 5.16 -12.32 16.98
CA LEU A 126 6.40 -12.88 16.44
C LEU A 126 7.56 -12.14 17.08
N SER A 127 8.26 -12.82 17.98
CA SER A 127 9.29 -12.22 18.84
C SER A 127 10.72 -12.29 18.27
N ASP A 128 10.90 -12.93 17.13
CA ASP A 128 12.20 -13.09 16.49
C ASP A 128 12.06 -13.18 14.96
N LYS A 129 13.15 -12.89 14.27
CA LYS A 129 13.25 -12.88 12.81
C LYS A 129 12.85 -14.20 12.16
N GLN A 130 13.16 -15.35 12.77
CA GLN A 130 12.81 -16.65 12.19
C GLN A 130 11.29 -16.85 12.15
N LYS A 131 10.58 -16.46 13.20
CA LYS A 131 9.11 -16.53 13.24
C LYS A 131 8.48 -15.55 12.24
N VAL A 132 9.02 -14.32 12.16
CA VAL A 132 8.57 -13.35 11.14
C VAL A 132 8.77 -13.92 9.73
N SER A 133 9.91 -14.53 9.46
CA SER A 133 10.21 -15.17 8.18
C SER A 133 9.17 -16.22 7.77
N GLN A 134 8.72 -17.06 8.71
CA GLN A 134 7.75 -18.13 8.44
C GLN A 134 6.35 -17.60 8.08
N GLU A 135 5.95 -16.44 8.64
CA GLU A 135 4.63 -15.85 8.44
C GLU A 135 4.60 -14.71 7.41
N LEU A 136 5.77 -14.21 7.00
CA LEU A 136 5.88 -12.99 6.18
C LEU A 136 5.04 -13.02 4.92
N SER A 137 5.03 -14.14 4.19
CA SER A 137 4.23 -14.28 2.96
C SER A 137 2.73 -14.15 3.23
N LYS A 138 2.25 -14.70 4.36
CA LYS A 138 0.83 -14.59 4.74
C LYS A 138 0.46 -13.16 5.11
N LEU A 139 1.35 -12.47 5.84
CA LEU A 139 1.15 -11.08 6.28
C LEU A 139 1.11 -10.12 5.09
N ILE A 140 1.99 -10.32 4.12
CA ILE A 140 2.02 -9.54 2.88
C ILE A 140 0.75 -9.78 2.06
N ASN A 141 0.33 -11.03 1.91
CA ASN A 141 -0.86 -11.40 1.14
C ASN A 141 -2.17 -10.95 1.80
N ALA A 142 -2.16 -10.72 3.11
CA ALA A 142 -3.30 -10.19 3.84
C ALA A 142 -3.34 -8.64 3.88
N ASP A 143 -2.52 -7.96 3.08
CA ASP A 143 -2.35 -6.50 3.04
C ASP A 143 -1.99 -5.86 4.40
N GLN A 144 -1.56 -6.68 5.36
CA GLN A 144 -1.23 -6.24 6.72
C GLN A 144 0.08 -5.45 6.79
N LEU A 145 0.82 -5.35 5.69
CA LEU A 145 2.14 -4.70 5.64
C LEU A 145 2.24 -3.63 4.54
N CYS A 146 1.10 -3.09 4.07
CA CYS A 146 1.07 -2.17 2.93
C CYS A 146 0.90 -0.70 3.31
N PHE A 147 0.21 -0.39 4.43
CA PHE A 147 -0.15 0.99 4.79
C PHE A 147 0.72 1.51 5.95
N PRO A 148 1.02 2.81 6.08
CA PRO A 148 1.76 3.35 7.21
C PRO A 148 0.88 3.62 8.43
N TRP A 149 -0.45 3.77 8.25
CA TRP A 149 -1.42 3.95 9.33
C TRP A 149 -1.87 2.60 9.94
N GLY A 150 -2.58 2.66 11.06
CA GLY A 150 -3.02 1.46 11.78
C GLY A 150 -1.85 0.72 12.47
N ARG A 151 -0.71 1.40 12.76
CA ARG A 151 0.46 0.74 13.33
C ARG A 151 1.41 1.66 14.08
N LEU A 152 2.36 1.04 14.82
CA LEU A 152 3.52 1.70 15.37
C LEU A 152 4.80 1.17 14.72
N PHE A 153 5.71 2.09 14.43
CA PHE A 153 7.07 1.81 13.99
C PHE A 153 8.06 2.21 15.08
N LYS A 154 8.97 1.33 15.45
CA LYS A 154 10.03 1.64 16.40
C LYS A 154 10.97 2.68 15.81
N ARG A 155 11.03 3.88 16.42
CA ARG A 155 11.78 5.03 15.90
C ARG A 155 13.28 4.73 15.74
N SER A 156 13.89 3.96 16.67
CA SER A 156 15.31 3.64 16.58
C SER A 156 15.70 2.90 15.28
N ILE A 157 14.81 2.09 14.72
CA ILE A 157 15.04 1.42 13.42
C ILE A 157 14.98 2.46 12.29
N LEU A 158 13.96 3.34 12.29
CA LEU A 158 13.81 4.41 11.30
C LEU A 158 15.06 5.32 11.26
N GLU A 159 15.59 5.66 12.44
CA GLU A 159 16.75 6.53 12.56
C GLU A 159 18.08 5.81 12.21
N THR A 160 18.27 4.60 12.72
CA THR A 160 19.51 3.84 12.46
C THR A 160 19.72 3.58 10.97
N TYR A 161 18.64 3.26 10.26
CA TYR A 161 18.71 2.90 8.84
C TYR A 161 18.26 4.03 7.91
N GLN A 162 17.99 5.22 8.46
CA GLN A 162 17.57 6.41 7.69
C GLN A 162 16.37 6.15 6.80
N ILE A 163 15.38 5.40 7.33
CA ILE A 163 14.18 5.04 6.58
C ILE A 163 13.26 6.25 6.50
N ARG A 164 12.96 6.67 5.29
CA ARG A 164 12.11 7.82 4.97
C ARG A 164 11.19 7.50 3.78
N PHE A 165 10.08 8.21 3.69
CA PHE A 165 9.24 8.14 2.50
C PHE A 165 9.98 8.69 1.29
N ASP A 166 9.83 8.04 0.14
CA ASP A 166 10.45 8.49 -1.11
C ASP A 166 9.64 9.65 -1.70
N GLU A 167 10.19 10.87 -1.64
CA GLU A 167 9.52 12.10 -2.08
C GLU A 167 9.37 12.19 -3.60
N GLN A 168 10.07 11.34 -4.36
CA GLN A 168 9.91 11.26 -5.81
C GLN A 168 8.72 10.38 -6.22
N MET A 169 8.15 9.63 -5.27
CA MET A 169 7.02 8.75 -5.52
C MET A 169 5.71 9.43 -5.15
N ARG A 170 4.77 9.46 -6.11
CA ARG A 170 3.40 9.91 -5.88
C ARG A 170 2.43 8.75 -5.63
N PHE A 171 2.93 7.52 -5.72
CA PHE A 171 2.16 6.31 -5.56
C PHE A 171 3.05 5.17 -5.05
N ALA A 172 2.49 4.30 -4.19
CA ALA A 172 3.17 3.17 -3.54
C ALA A 172 4.38 3.57 -2.65
N GLU A 173 4.51 4.84 -2.28
CA GLU A 173 5.49 5.34 -1.31
C GLU A 173 5.32 4.63 0.04
N ASP A 174 4.08 4.33 0.42
CA ASP A 174 3.72 3.61 1.64
C ASP A 174 4.28 2.18 1.64
N ASN A 175 4.15 1.47 0.52
CA ASN A 175 4.71 0.13 0.37
C ASN A 175 6.24 0.14 0.46
N VAL A 176 6.89 1.11 -0.20
CA VAL A 176 8.35 1.27 -0.14
C VAL A 176 8.82 1.51 1.28
N PHE A 177 8.17 2.43 2.00
CA PHE A 177 8.48 2.74 3.39
C PHE A 177 8.32 1.51 4.30
N ASN A 178 7.18 0.83 4.22
CA ASN A 178 6.90 -0.35 5.04
C ASN A 178 7.89 -1.50 4.74
N TRP A 179 8.16 -1.77 3.48
CA TRP A 179 9.08 -2.86 3.12
C TRP A 179 10.53 -2.54 3.46
N GLU A 180 10.95 -1.27 3.33
CA GLU A 180 12.27 -0.86 3.82
C GLU A 180 12.38 -1.07 5.33
N PHE A 181 11.33 -0.71 6.11
CA PHE A 181 11.29 -0.97 7.54
C PHE A 181 11.39 -2.47 7.85
N LEU A 182 10.62 -3.30 7.15
CA LEU A 182 10.64 -4.75 7.32
C LEU A 182 11.99 -5.39 6.99
N CYS A 183 12.80 -4.78 6.11
CA CYS A 183 14.16 -5.23 5.89
C CYS A 183 15.08 -5.11 7.11
N HIS A 184 14.58 -4.55 8.23
CA HIS A 184 15.34 -4.32 9.46
C HIS A 184 14.58 -4.71 10.73
N ALA A 185 13.31 -5.13 10.59
CA ALA A 185 12.49 -5.57 11.70
C ALA A 185 12.74 -7.05 12.02
N GLU A 186 12.81 -7.38 13.31
CA GLU A 186 12.98 -8.75 13.80
C GLU A 186 11.74 -9.27 14.53
N SER A 187 10.86 -8.38 14.95
CA SER A 187 9.68 -8.72 15.75
C SER A 187 8.43 -7.96 15.31
N ILE A 188 7.29 -8.66 15.31
CA ILE A 188 5.98 -8.12 14.90
C ILE A 188 4.91 -8.49 15.92
N TYR A 189 4.10 -7.51 16.31
CA TYR A 189 2.86 -7.70 17.07
C TYR A 189 1.66 -7.28 16.21
N ILE A 190 0.66 -8.14 16.08
CA ILE A 190 -0.58 -7.84 15.36
C ILE A 190 -1.76 -8.20 16.25
N ASP A 191 -2.70 -7.28 16.40
CA ASP A 191 -4.02 -7.51 16.97
C ASP A 191 -5.10 -6.87 16.10
N SER A 192 -5.42 -7.49 14.97
CA SER A 192 -6.46 -7.02 14.06
C SER A 192 -7.89 -7.34 14.53
N THR A 193 -8.04 -7.92 15.74
CA THR A 193 -9.35 -8.02 16.39
C THR A 193 -9.84 -6.67 16.88
N GLN A 194 -8.90 -5.77 17.22
CA GLN A 194 -9.18 -4.37 17.56
C GLN A 194 -9.20 -3.56 16.26
N LYS A 195 -10.35 -2.99 15.94
CA LYS A 195 -10.56 -2.22 14.71
C LYS A 195 -10.77 -0.76 15.08
N ASP A 196 -9.67 -0.07 15.32
CA ASP A 196 -9.69 1.26 15.94
C ASP A 196 -9.33 2.39 14.98
N TYR A 197 -8.88 2.05 13.77
CA TYR A 197 -8.53 3.04 12.74
C TYR A 197 -9.63 3.11 11.69
N HIS A 198 -10.20 4.29 11.49
CA HIS A 198 -11.25 4.55 10.52
C HIS A 198 -10.70 5.29 9.30
N LYS A 199 -10.45 4.53 8.23
CA LYS A 199 -10.09 5.11 6.95
C LYS A 199 -11.32 5.71 6.29
N SER A 200 -11.21 6.96 5.87
CA SER A 200 -12.27 7.64 5.11
C SER A 200 -12.61 6.88 3.83
N SER A 201 -13.90 6.81 3.53
CA SER A 201 -14.41 6.19 2.30
C SER A 201 -14.52 7.17 1.13
N ASP A 202 -14.07 8.43 1.33
CA ASP A 202 -14.16 9.43 0.28
C ASP A 202 -13.44 8.94 -0.97
N GLU A 203 -14.21 8.86 -2.06
CA GLU A 203 -13.81 8.33 -3.37
C GLU A 203 -12.74 9.18 -4.07
N GLY A 204 -12.19 10.16 -3.38
CA GLY A 204 -11.07 10.99 -3.77
C GLY A 204 -9.72 10.26 -3.78
N GLY A 205 -9.70 8.95 -3.89
CA GLY A 205 -8.48 8.23 -4.25
C GLY A 205 -7.94 8.88 -5.52
N SER A 206 -6.88 9.65 -5.36
CA SER A 206 -6.16 10.33 -6.41
C SER A 206 -5.96 9.34 -7.56
N GLY A 207 -6.74 9.49 -8.61
CA GLY A 207 -6.51 8.76 -9.86
C GLY A 207 -5.17 9.27 -10.40
N TYR A 208 -4.09 8.66 -9.91
CA TYR A 208 -2.74 9.00 -10.34
C TYR A 208 -2.62 8.68 -11.82
N ASN A 209 -2.50 9.72 -12.62
CA ASN A 209 -2.05 9.57 -13.98
C ASN A 209 -0.51 9.60 -13.94
N LEU A 210 0.08 8.42 -13.77
CA LEU A 210 1.52 8.27 -13.68
C LEU A 210 2.12 8.18 -15.09
N SER A 211 3.23 8.85 -15.33
CA SER A 211 4.01 8.66 -16.54
C SER A 211 4.68 7.27 -16.55
N PHE A 212 5.16 6.87 -17.72
CA PHE A 212 5.89 5.60 -17.85
C PHE A 212 7.16 5.59 -16.98
N GLU A 213 7.88 6.70 -16.94
CA GLU A 213 9.10 6.86 -16.17
C GLU A 213 8.83 6.77 -14.66
N GLU A 214 7.75 7.39 -14.18
CA GLU A 214 7.34 7.28 -12.78
C GLU A 214 7.01 5.83 -12.41
N MET A 215 6.29 5.12 -13.25
CA MET A 215 5.96 3.72 -13.02
C MET A 215 7.19 2.82 -13.04
N GLU A 216 8.11 3.04 -13.99
CA GLU A 216 9.37 2.31 -14.05
C GLU A 216 10.21 2.55 -12.78
N TYR A 217 10.21 3.78 -12.27
CA TYR A 217 10.87 4.11 -11.02
C TYR A 217 10.26 3.36 -9.84
N ILE A 218 8.93 3.43 -9.68
CA ILE A 218 8.18 2.74 -8.62
C ILE A 218 8.47 1.23 -8.64
N ASP A 219 8.34 0.61 -9.82
CA ASP A 219 8.54 -0.83 -9.97
C ASP A 219 9.98 -1.24 -9.64
N SER A 220 10.98 -0.45 -10.09
CA SER A 220 12.37 -0.70 -9.76
C SER A 220 12.65 -0.66 -8.26
N ARG A 221 12.04 0.28 -7.54
CA ARG A 221 12.16 0.42 -6.08
C ARG A 221 11.54 -0.78 -5.36
N LEU A 222 10.30 -1.11 -5.71
CA LEU A 222 9.59 -2.22 -5.08
C LEU A 222 10.27 -3.56 -5.37
N PHE A 223 10.72 -3.81 -6.61
CA PHE A 223 11.44 -5.02 -6.96
C PHE A 223 12.74 -5.19 -6.18
N LYS A 224 13.51 -4.10 -6.06
CA LYS A 224 14.74 -4.08 -5.26
C LYS A 224 14.46 -4.42 -3.80
N LEU A 225 13.38 -3.88 -3.23
CA LEU A 225 12.99 -4.15 -1.85
C LEU A 225 12.46 -5.57 -1.66
N ALA A 226 11.69 -6.11 -2.59
CA ALA A 226 11.24 -7.50 -2.54
C ALA A 226 12.43 -8.45 -2.48
N ASN A 227 13.45 -8.24 -3.32
CA ASN A 227 14.69 -9.04 -3.29
C ASN A 227 15.47 -8.85 -1.98
N LYS A 228 15.49 -7.62 -1.43
CA LYS A 228 16.13 -7.33 -0.13
C LYS A 228 15.43 -8.07 1.01
N LEU A 229 14.09 -8.08 1.02
CA LEU A 229 13.27 -8.82 1.99
C LEU A 229 13.51 -10.33 1.88
N GLU A 230 13.51 -10.89 0.66
CA GLU A 230 13.81 -12.31 0.43
C GLU A 230 15.19 -12.68 1.00
N GLY A 231 16.20 -11.86 0.75
CA GLY A 231 17.54 -12.06 1.29
C GLY A 231 17.62 -11.89 2.80
N TYR A 232 16.95 -10.86 3.35
CA TYR A 232 16.99 -10.58 4.79
C TYR A 232 16.33 -11.68 5.62
N TYR A 233 15.18 -12.20 5.19
CA TYR A 233 14.47 -13.25 5.90
C TYR A 233 14.84 -14.66 5.43
N ASN A 234 15.67 -14.79 4.40
CA ASN A 234 16.01 -16.07 3.76
C ASN A 234 14.75 -16.86 3.35
N VAL A 235 13.82 -16.17 2.70
CA VAL A 235 12.57 -16.75 2.21
C VAL A 235 12.40 -16.48 0.72
N GLN A 236 11.64 -17.32 0.04
CA GLN A 236 11.16 -17.04 -1.29
C GLN A 236 9.75 -16.47 -1.17
N LEU A 237 9.62 -15.15 -1.33
CA LEU A 237 8.34 -14.49 -1.42
C LEU A 237 7.75 -14.85 -2.79
N ASN A 238 6.91 -15.88 -2.81
CA ASN A 238 6.21 -16.23 -4.03
C ASN A 238 5.44 -15.02 -4.54
N LEU A 239 5.96 -14.45 -5.55
CA LEU A 239 5.54 -13.49 -6.57
C LEU A 239 4.22 -12.69 -6.44
N GLU A 240 3.34 -12.96 -5.49
CA GLU A 240 2.13 -12.13 -5.30
C GLU A 240 2.52 -10.69 -4.94
N VAL A 241 3.61 -10.50 -4.21
CA VAL A 241 4.21 -9.18 -3.97
C VAL A 241 4.76 -8.59 -5.28
N LYS A 242 5.46 -9.38 -6.07
CA LYS A 242 5.96 -8.97 -7.40
C LYS A 242 4.80 -8.69 -8.37
N GLN A 243 3.67 -9.31 -8.17
CA GLN A 243 2.45 -9.17 -8.96
C GLN A 243 1.65 -7.92 -8.60
N LEU A 244 1.59 -7.56 -7.32
CA LEU A 244 1.01 -6.28 -6.90
C LEU A 244 1.73 -5.10 -7.57
N MET A 245 3.04 -5.20 -7.72
CA MET A 245 3.86 -4.21 -8.41
C MET A 245 3.47 -4.04 -9.88
N HIS A 246 3.09 -5.13 -10.54
CA HIS A 246 2.69 -5.11 -11.93
C HIS A 246 1.26 -4.65 -12.17
N VAL A 247 0.40 -4.83 -11.19
CA VAL A 247 -0.99 -4.38 -11.24
C VAL A 247 -1.09 -2.86 -11.34
N LEU A 248 -0.21 -2.15 -10.65
CA LEU A 248 -0.13 -0.70 -10.67
C LEU A 248 0.34 -0.17 -12.02
N PHE A 249 1.11 -0.97 -12.71
CA PHE A 249 1.78 -0.65 -13.95
C PHE A 249 0.90 -0.72 -15.20
N LEU A 250 -0.19 -1.42 -15.18
CA LEU A 250 -0.93 -1.82 -16.38
C LEU A 250 -1.90 -0.82 -16.96
N LYS A 251 -2.42 0.11 -16.18
CA LYS A 251 -3.43 1.05 -16.72
C LYS A 251 -2.87 1.80 -17.95
N ASP A 252 -1.58 2.11 -17.91
CA ASP A 252 -0.89 2.84 -18.98
C ASP A 252 -0.03 1.93 -19.87
N MET A 253 0.35 0.76 -19.39
CA MET A 253 1.13 -0.22 -20.15
C MET A 253 0.32 -0.94 -21.24
N LEU A 254 -1.00 -0.93 -21.20
CA LEU A 254 -1.83 -1.36 -22.32
C LEU A 254 -1.59 -0.52 -23.59
N GLN A 255 -0.92 0.63 -23.45
CA GLN A 255 -0.50 1.48 -24.57
C GLN A 255 0.88 1.11 -25.14
N LEU A 256 1.64 0.24 -24.46
CA LEU A 256 2.95 -0.19 -24.96
C LEU A 256 2.84 -1.36 -25.95
N THR A 257 3.81 -1.42 -26.88
CA THR A 257 3.92 -2.57 -27.79
C THR A 257 4.40 -3.81 -27.05
N ALA A 258 4.04 -4.99 -27.54
CA ALA A 258 4.49 -6.28 -26.97
C ALA A 258 6.02 -6.39 -26.88
N SER A 259 6.74 -5.73 -27.78
CA SER A 259 8.19 -5.64 -27.79
C SER A 259 8.72 -4.87 -26.56
N LYS A 260 8.18 -3.70 -26.28
CA LYS A 260 8.56 -2.90 -25.10
C LYS A 260 8.24 -3.62 -23.78
N TRP A 261 7.13 -4.35 -23.71
CA TRP A 261 6.82 -5.21 -22.60
C TRP A 261 7.87 -6.28 -22.35
N PHE A 262 8.32 -6.92 -23.42
CA PHE A 262 9.32 -7.97 -23.29
C PHE A 262 10.69 -7.40 -22.91
N ASP A 263 11.06 -6.24 -23.44
CA ASP A 263 12.28 -5.52 -23.08
C ASP A 263 12.27 -5.14 -21.60
N TYR A 264 11.12 -4.66 -21.11
CA TYR A 264 10.90 -4.39 -19.70
C TYR A 264 11.06 -5.65 -18.83
N TYR A 265 10.37 -6.75 -19.19
CA TYR A 265 10.51 -8.02 -18.50
C TYR A 265 11.97 -8.47 -18.42
N LYS A 266 12.71 -8.38 -19.52
CA LYS A 266 14.13 -8.77 -19.61
C LYS A 266 15.04 -7.93 -18.72
N LYS A 267 14.73 -6.68 -18.48
CA LYS A 267 15.50 -5.80 -17.58
C LYS A 267 15.57 -6.37 -16.16
N TYR A 268 14.47 -6.94 -15.66
CA TYR A 268 14.36 -7.50 -14.32
C TYR A 268 14.57 -9.03 -14.25
N HIS A 269 14.48 -9.69 -15.40
CA HIS A 269 14.68 -11.14 -15.55
C HIS A 269 15.66 -11.43 -16.71
N PRO A 270 16.96 -11.14 -16.54
CA PRO A 270 17.94 -11.22 -17.64
C PRO A 270 18.04 -12.61 -18.26
N THR A 271 17.84 -13.66 -17.47
CA THR A 271 17.85 -15.06 -17.89
C THR A 271 16.48 -15.59 -18.33
N GLY A 272 15.42 -14.79 -18.16
CA GLY A 272 14.05 -15.18 -18.46
C GLY A 272 13.83 -15.45 -19.97
N THR A 273 13.04 -16.47 -20.26
CA THR A 273 12.66 -16.84 -21.65
C THR A 273 11.52 -15.96 -22.15
N LYS A 274 11.30 -15.94 -23.48
CA LYS A 274 10.12 -15.27 -24.07
C LYS A 274 8.80 -15.83 -23.54
N ASN A 275 8.72 -17.13 -23.29
CA ASN A 275 7.50 -17.76 -22.77
C ASN A 275 7.20 -17.30 -21.34
N GLU A 276 8.23 -17.18 -20.50
CA GLU A 276 8.09 -16.62 -19.14
C GLU A 276 7.68 -15.16 -19.20
N GLY A 277 8.26 -14.35 -20.08
CA GLY A 277 7.84 -12.97 -20.31
C GLY A 277 6.37 -12.86 -20.75
N TYR A 278 5.89 -13.75 -21.63
CA TYR A 278 4.48 -13.78 -22.01
C TYR A 278 3.56 -14.23 -20.87
N ASN A 279 3.96 -15.23 -20.10
CA ASN A 279 3.21 -15.66 -18.92
C ASN A 279 3.14 -14.52 -17.87
N PHE A 280 4.23 -13.84 -17.68
CA PHE A 280 4.32 -12.67 -16.82
C PHE A 280 3.35 -11.56 -17.26
N ILE A 281 3.35 -11.17 -18.54
CA ILE A 281 2.39 -10.20 -19.11
C ILE A 281 0.95 -10.66 -18.87
N MET A 282 0.68 -11.94 -19.11
CA MET A 282 -0.66 -12.49 -18.95
C MET A 282 -1.11 -12.55 -17.49
N GLN A 283 -0.23 -12.91 -16.58
CA GLN A 283 -0.50 -12.85 -15.14
C GLN A 283 -0.73 -11.40 -14.68
N THR A 284 0.07 -10.49 -15.19
CA THR A 284 -0.03 -9.06 -14.89
C THR A 284 -1.38 -8.51 -15.37
N ILE A 285 -1.77 -8.76 -16.61
CA ILE A 285 -3.13 -8.49 -17.09
C ILE A 285 -4.16 -9.13 -16.15
N TYR A 286 -3.94 -10.29 -15.58
CA TYR A 286 -4.81 -10.99 -14.64
C TYR A 286 -5.07 -10.16 -13.39
N TYR A 287 -4.11 -9.75 -12.67
CA TYR A 287 -4.28 -9.06 -11.40
C TYR A 287 -4.97 -7.70 -11.54
N MET A 288 -4.78 -6.97 -12.63
CA MET A 288 -5.42 -5.68 -12.86
C MET A 288 -6.92 -5.72 -12.98
N THR A 289 -7.42 -6.72 -13.68
CA THR A 289 -8.86 -6.88 -13.78
C THR A 289 -9.50 -7.33 -12.47
N LEU A 290 -8.73 -7.94 -11.55
CA LEU A 290 -9.22 -8.25 -10.21
C LEU A 290 -9.42 -7.00 -9.36
N ILE A 291 -8.53 -6.02 -9.44
CA ILE A 291 -8.63 -4.76 -8.68
C ILE A 291 -9.80 -3.91 -9.18
N ASP A 292 -9.97 -3.78 -10.47
CA ASP A 292 -11.10 -3.02 -11.05
C ASP A 292 -12.47 -3.65 -10.72
N VAL A 293 -12.49 -4.95 -10.46
CA VAL A 293 -13.70 -5.71 -10.08
C VAL A 293 -14.12 -5.47 -8.64
N SER A 294 -13.19 -5.19 -7.73
CA SER A 294 -13.51 -4.96 -6.31
C SER A 294 -14.37 -3.70 -6.08
N LYS A 295 -14.33 -2.75 -7.01
CA LYS A 295 -15.06 -1.49 -6.93
C LYS A 295 -16.55 -1.56 -7.32
N VAL A 296 -17.09 -2.72 -7.75
CA VAL A 296 -18.50 -2.80 -8.21
C VAL A 296 -19.21 -4.06 -7.68
N ASN A 297 -20.07 -3.88 -6.68
CA ASN A 297 -20.86 -4.93 -6.01
C ASN A 297 -21.66 -5.90 -6.94
N ARG A 298 -22.04 -5.49 -8.13
CA ARG A 298 -22.70 -6.37 -9.12
C ARG A 298 -21.74 -7.39 -9.76
N LYS A 299 -20.43 -7.14 -9.71
CA LYS A 299 -19.40 -8.01 -10.29
C LYS A 299 -19.00 -9.14 -9.34
N GLN A 300 -19.16 -9.01 -8.02
CA GLN A 300 -18.79 -10.06 -7.05
C GLN A 300 -19.49 -11.40 -7.30
N LYS A 301 -20.80 -11.40 -7.61
CA LYS A 301 -21.53 -12.63 -7.94
C LYS A 301 -21.02 -13.29 -9.23
N ARG A 302 -20.58 -12.53 -10.22
CA ARG A 302 -19.97 -13.03 -11.46
C ARG A 302 -18.56 -13.56 -11.22
N VAL A 303 -17.76 -12.93 -10.34
CA VAL A 303 -16.43 -13.41 -9.94
C VAL A 303 -16.52 -14.78 -9.29
N GLN A 304 -17.49 -15.02 -8.40
CA GLN A 304 -17.69 -16.33 -7.77
C GLN A 304 -18.06 -17.42 -8.77
N SER A 305 -18.88 -17.11 -9.78
CA SER A 305 -19.24 -18.06 -10.84
C SER A 305 -18.06 -18.39 -11.75
N LEU A 306 -17.22 -17.41 -12.05
CA LEU A 306 -16.01 -17.58 -12.86
C LEU A 306 -14.87 -18.23 -12.08
N SER A 307 -14.84 -18.04 -10.75
CA SER A 307 -13.94 -18.76 -9.84
C SER A 307 -14.10 -20.30 -9.91
N ARG A 308 -15.33 -20.78 -10.13
CA ARG A 308 -15.59 -22.21 -10.35
C ARG A 308 -15.09 -22.68 -11.70
N LEU A 309 -15.21 -21.87 -12.74
CA LEU A 309 -14.71 -22.18 -14.08
C LEU A 309 -13.17 -22.12 -14.17
N SER A 310 -12.51 -21.23 -13.43
CA SER A 310 -11.04 -21.11 -13.43
C SER A 310 -10.35 -22.29 -12.75
N LYS A 311 -10.98 -22.95 -11.79
CA LYS A 311 -10.47 -24.20 -11.18
C LYS A 311 -10.42 -25.35 -12.19
N PHE A 312 -11.22 -25.29 -13.25
CA PHE A 312 -11.25 -26.33 -14.30
C PHE A 312 -10.20 -26.14 -15.38
N MET A 313 -9.53 -25.00 -15.48
CA MET A 313 -8.77 -24.67 -16.69
C MET A 313 -7.32 -24.25 -16.46
N ASP A 314 -6.75 -24.29 -15.29
CA ASP A 314 -5.36 -23.88 -15.04
C ASP A 314 -4.94 -22.57 -15.75
N CYS A 315 -5.90 -21.68 -15.98
CA CYS A 315 -5.72 -20.48 -16.78
C CYS A 315 -6.41 -19.27 -16.14
N PRO A 316 -5.78 -18.09 -16.14
CA PRO A 316 -6.28 -16.89 -15.50
C PRO A 316 -7.47 -16.20 -16.21
N TRP A 317 -8.49 -16.92 -16.54
CA TRP A 317 -9.67 -16.46 -17.30
C TRP A 317 -10.50 -15.37 -16.66
N ARG A 318 -10.36 -15.18 -15.35
CA ARG A 318 -11.11 -14.16 -14.59
C ARG A 318 -10.93 -12.75 -15.13
N LEU A 319 -9.77 -12.51 -15.72
CA LEU A 319 -9.32 -11.28 -16.20
C LEU A 319 -10.02 -10.68 -17.35
N PHE A 320 -10.08 -11.48 -18.38
CA PHE A 320 -10.57 -11.03 -19.67
C PHE A 320 -12.08 -10.79 -19.67
N TYR A 321 -12.79 -11.33 -18.69
CA TYR A 321 -14.24 -11.14 -18.60
C TYR A 321 -14.64 -9.77 -18.09
N TYR A 322 -13.75 -9.07 -17.38
CA TYR A 322 -14.02 -7.79 -16.75
C TYR A 322 -13.29 -6.62 -17.40
N ALA A 323 -12.36 -6.91 -18.25
CA ALA A 323 -11.75 -5.90 -19.07
C ALA A 323 -12.80 -5.25 -20.00
N ASP A 324 -12.55 -4.02 -20.40
CA ASP A 324 -13.35 -3.25 -21.35
C ASP A 324 -13.82 -4.10 -22.53
N MET A 325 -14.91 -3.69 -23.19
CA MET A 325 -15.51 -4.41 -24.34
C MET A 325 -14.46 -4.85 -25.37
N LYS A 326 -13.40 -4.07 -25.60
CA LYS A 326 -12.30 -4.42 -26.51
C LYS A 326 -11.59 -5.71 -26.11
N THR A 327 -11.42 -5.94 -24.82
CA THR A 327 -10.75 -7.14 -24.30
C THR A 327 -11.64 -8.39 -24.40
N LYS A 328 -12.97 -8.23 -24.43
CA LYS A 328 -13.90 -9.36 -24.60
C LYS A 328 -13.69 -10.11 -25.92
N TYR A 329 -13.31 -9.40 -26.97
CA TYR A 329 -13.03 -10.02 -28.28
C TYR A 329 -11.74 -10.85 -28.29
N LEU A 330 -10.84 -10.64 -27.31
CA LEU A 330 -9.59 -11.39 -27.20
C LEU A 330 -9.74 -12.74 -26.47
N ILE A 331 -10.83 -12.92 -25.70
CA ILE A 331 -11.08 -14.15 -24.92
C ILE A 331 -11.00 -15.42 -25.76
N PRO A 332 -11.63 -15.52 -26.96
CA PRO A 332 -11.56 -16.73 -27.78
C PRO A 332 -10.12 -17.10 -28.19
N PHE A 333 -9.30 -16.10 -28.51
CA PHE A 333 -7.89 -16.31 -28.93
C PHE A 333 -7.02 -16.82 -27.79
N ILE A 334 -7.29 -16.33 -26.58
CA ILE A 334 -6.60 -16.78 -25.37
C ILE A 334 -6.99 -18.22 -25.04
N LYS A 335 -8.27 -18.57 -25.17
CA LYS A 335 -8.77 -19.95 -25.02
C LYS A 335 -8.05 -20.93 -25.92
N LEU A 336 -7.68 -20.50 -27.11
CA LEU A 336 -6.97 -21.32 -28.08
C LEU A 336 -5.45 -21.33 -27.86
N ARG A 337 -4.94 -20.75 -26.77
CA ARG A 337 -3.50 -20.58 -26.47
C ARG A 337 -2.71 -19.85 -27.58
N LEU A 338 -3.38 -19.01 -28.35
CA LEU A 338 -2.77 -18.22 -29.41
C LEU A 338 -2.18 -16.91 -28.89
N PHE A 339 -1.36 -16.98 -27.85
CA PHE A 339 -0.80 -15.80 -27.14
C PHE A 339 -0.07 -14.82 -28.07
N LYS A 340 0.67 -15.31 -29.07
CA LYS A 340 1.34 -14.45 -30.05
C LYS A 340 0.36 -13.58 -30.84
N VAL A 341 -0.78 -14.17 -31.22
CA VAL A 341 -1.83 -13.47 -31.97
C VAL A 341 -2.50 -12.41 -31.08
N VAL A 342 -2.71 -12.72 -29.81
CA VAL A 342 -3.27 -11.79 -28.84
C VAL A 342 -2.37 -10.58 -28.65
N LEU A 343 -1.06 -10.75 -28.51
CA LEU A 343 -0.11 -9.65 -28.36
C LEU A 343 -0.04 -8.76 -29.59
N VAL A 344 -0.05 -9.35 -30.79
CA VAL A 344 -0.10 -8.60 -32.06
C VAL A 344 -1.41 -7.84 -32.20
N LEU A 345 -2.53 -8.42 -31.76
CA LEU A 345 -3.84 -7.76 -31.75
C LEU A 345 -3.89 -6.62 -30.72
N ILE A 346 -3.32 -6.82 -29.55
CA ILE A 346 -3.15 -5.75 -28.56
C ILE A 346 -2.36 -4.59 -29.17
N ASP A 347 -1.23 -4.85 -29.80
CA ASP A 347 -0.43 -3.82 -30.48
C ASP A 347 -1.22 -3.06 -31.57
N LYS A 348 -2.15 -3.72 -32.26
CA LYS A 348 -2.97 -3.09 -33.31
C LYS A 348 -4.21 -2.37 -32.79
N ILE A 349 -4.76 -2.78 -31.65
CA ILE A 349 -5.98 -2.22 -31.08
C ILE A 349 -5.65 -0.93 -30.29
N PHE A 350 -4.45 -0.85 -29.72
CA PHE A 350 -4.01 0.24 -28.87
C PHE A 350 -3.02 1.20 -29.56
N LYS A 351 -2.69 0.99 -30.83
CA LYS A 351 -2.17 2.01 -31.76
C LYS A 351 -3.32 2.77 -32.39
#